data_e41524f69eabed6274fe78ac76f0aaf1
#
_entry.id   e41524f69eabed6274fe78ac76f0aaf1
#
_cell.length_a   1.000
_cell.length_b   1.000
_cell.length_c   1.000
_cell.angle_alpha   90.00
_cell.angle_beta   90.00
_cell.angle_gamma   90.00
#
_symmetry.space_group_name_H-M   'P 1'
#
loop_
_entity.id
_entity.type
_entity.pdbx_description
1 polymer ?
#
loop_
_entity_poly.entity_id
_entity_poly.type
_entity_poly.pdbx_seq_one_letter_code
_entity_poly.pdbx_strand_id
1 'polypeptide(L)'
;MSAVRLVDSHCHLDFPDFTGQVPAVLERAAAADVAHLVTICTKVTEFDKVLAIAESDPRISCSVGIHPHEAAEEPAVDTDRLVELAQHPKVVGIGEAGLDYYYDKSPRDRQRQVFATHIEAARRSRLPLIVHSRDADDDTIAELQAGAGKGGRDGRPLTGVIHCFTPTQKLADAALEIGFMISLSGIVTFKNAEALRQVAKSVPLDRLLVETDSPYLAPVPKRGKSNEPSYVEHTAVFLAEML
;
A
#
# COMPACT_ATOMS: atom_id res chain seq x y z
N MET A 1 -11.07 7.68 28.23
CA MET A 1 -11.15 7.66 26.77
C MET A 1 -10.14 6.62 26.31
N SER A 2 -10.53 5.67 25.45
CA SER A 2 -9.56 4.78 24.81
C SER A 2 -8.58 5.62 24.02
N ALA A 3 -7.27 5.44 24.23
CA ALA A 3 -6.26 6.12 23.42
C ALA A 3 -6.48 5.74 21.95
N VAL A 4 -6.43 6.70 21.06
CA VAL A 4 -6.46 6.45 19.61
C VAL A 4 -5.19 5.69 19.26
N ARG A 5 -5.34 4.51 18.64
CA ARG A 5 -4.20 3.69 18.21
C ARG A 5 -4.09 3.78 16.69
N LEU A 6 -2.90 4.08 16.21
CA LEU A 6 -2.59 4.18 14.80
C LEU A 6 -2.20 2.81 14.21
N VAL A 7 -2.36 2.71 12.91
CA VAL A 7 -1.83 1.62 12.09
C VAL A 7 -1.02 2.25 10.97
N ASP A 8 0.22 1.77 10.76
CA ASP A 8 0.96 2.08 9.54
C ASP A 8 0.55 1.07 8.47
N SER A 9 -0.28 1.49 7.52
CA SER A 9 -0.86 0.59 6.53
C SER A 9 0.10 0.18 5.41
N HIS A 10 1.30 0.78 5.34
CA HIS A 10 2.28 0.48 4.29
C HIS A 10 3.70 0.92 4.69
N CYS A 11 4.59 -0.04 4.92
CA CYS A 11 6.01 0.17 5.17
C CYS A 11 6.85 -0.99 4.60
N HIS A 12 8.17 -0.81 4.41
CA HIS A 12 9.06 -1.82 3.85
C HIS A 12 10.14 -2.21 4.86
N LEU A 13 9.76 -3.00 5.89
CA LEU A 13 10.67 -3.42 6.96
C LEU A 13 11.78 -4.37 6.50
N ASP A 14 11.65 -4.97 5.33
CA ASP A 14 12.64 -5.82 4.69
C ASP A 14 13.77 -5.06 3.98
N PHE A 15 13.63 -3.74 3.79
CA PHE A 15 14.62 -2.93 3.10
C PHE A 15 15.89 -2.74 3.94
N PRO A 16 17.06 -2.50 3.28
CA PRO A 16 18.35 -2.41 3.95
C PRO A 16 18.40 -1.42 5.11
N ASP A 17 17.61 -0.34 5.05
CA ASP A 17 17.51 0.70 6.09
C ASP A 17 17.09 0.13 7.45
N PHE A 18 16.35 -0.97 7.47
CA PHE A 18 15.84 -1.60 8.68
C PHE A 18 16.57 -2.89 9.08
N THR A 19 17.63 -3.27 8.35
CA THR A 19 18.38 -4.49 8.63
C THR A 19 18.87 -4.52 10.08
N GLY A 20 18.44 -5.53 10.85
CA GLY A 20 18.80 -5.70 12.26
C GLY A 20 18.12 -4.68 13.21
N GLN A 21 17.24 -3.81 12.71
CA GLN A 21 16.64 -2.74 13.50
C GLN A 21 15.14 -2.96 13.79
N VAL A 22 14.51 -3.98 13.24
CA VAL A 22 13.05 -4.21 13.36
C VAL A 22 12.57 -4.15 14.83
N PRO A 23 13.22 -4.78 15.82
CA PRO A 23 12.79 -4.67 17.22
C PRO A 23 12.78 -3.21 17.73
N ALA A 24 13.83 -2.45 17.44
CA ALA A 24 13.94 -1.05 17.86
C ALA A 24 12.93 -0.14 17.12
N VAL A 25 12.64 -0.43 15.86
CA VAL A 25 11.57 0.25 15.08
C VAL A 25 10.21 0.01 15.75
N LEU A 26 9.92 -1.22 16.16
CA LEU A 26 8.67 -1.56 16.85
C LEU A 26 8.51 -0.89 18.21
N GLU A 27 9.61 -0.72 18.95
CA GLU A 27 9.59 0.02 20.21
C GLU A 27 9.25 1.50 19.98
N ARG A 28 9.87 2.13 18.98
CA ARG A 28 9.57 3.53 18.63
C ARG A 28 8.15 3.70 18.09
N ALA A 29 7.68 2.76 17.27
CA ALA A 29 6.31 2.73 16.78
C ALA A 29 5.30 2.65 17.94
N ALA A 30 5.52 1.75 18.90
CA ALA A 30 4.68 1.62 20.09
C ALA A 30 4.68 2.89 20.95
N ALA A 31 5.84 3.57 21.08
CA ALA A 31 5.95 4.83 21.82
C ALA A 31 5.19 6.00 21.14
N ALA A 32 4.90 5.88 19.83
CA ALA A 32 4.08 6.80 19.03
C ALA A 32 2.62 6.30 18.86
N ASP A 33 2.15 5.40 19.74
CA ASP A 33 0.81 4.81 19.70
C ASP A 33 0.48 4.05 18.39
N VAL A 34 1.49 3.61 17.62
CA VAL A 34 1.30 2.76 16.44
C VAL A 34 1.17 1.32 16.90
N ALA A 35 -0.03 0.79 16.77
CA ALA A 35 -0.41 -0.53 17.29
C ALA A 35 -0.11 -1.68 16.32
N HIS A 36 -0.07 -1.40 15.03
CA HIS A 36 0.09 -2.42 13.99
C HIS A 36 0.78 -1.84 12.75
N LEU A 37 1.52 -2.70 12.05
CA LEU A 37 2.23 -2.36 10.82
C LEU A 37 1.93 -3.40 9.73
N VAL A 38 1.84 -2.94 8.49
CA VAL A 38 1.78 -3.83 7.33
C VAL A 38 3.07 -3.66 6.53
N THR A 39 3.94 -4.69 6.58
CA THR A 39 5.16 -4.71 5.76
C THR A 39 4.86 -5.25 4.38
N ILE A 40 5.36 -4.58 3.35
CA ILE A 40 4.93 -4.78 1.98
C ILE A 40 5.94 -5.59 1.17
N CYS A 41 5.45 -6.61 0.50
CA CYS A 41 6.23 -7.40 -0.45
C CYS A 41 6.25 -6.71 -1.83
N THR A 42 7.43 -6.49 -2.37
CA THR A 42 7.63 -5.92 -3.71
C THR A 42 8.13 -6.95 -4.73
N LYS A 43 8.63 -8.10 -4.25
CA LYS A 43 9.13 -9.24 -5.06
C LYS A 43 8.67 -10.55 -4.46
N VAL A 44 7.97 -11.37 -5.21
CA VAL A 44 7.55 -12.69 -4.73
C VAL A 44 8.74 -13.60 -4.45
N THR A 45 9.86 -13.42 -5.16
CA THR A 45 11.11 -14.12 -4.87
C THR A 45 11.72 -13.80 -3.50
N GLU A 46 11.35 -12.67 -2.90
CA GLU A 46 11.77 -12.24 -1.55
C GLU A 46 10.66 -12.40 -0.49
N PHE A 47 9.52 -13.01 -0.85
CA PHE A 47 8.37 -13.13 0.04
C PHE A 47 8.70 -13.82 1.36
N ASP A 48 9.52 -14.87 1.37
CA ASP A 48 9.90 -15.59 2.59
C ASP A 48 10.61 -14.67 3.61
N LYS A 49 11.39 -13.70 3.13
CA LYS A 49 12.04 -12.69 3.98
C LYS A 49 11.01 -11.74 4.61
N VAL A 50 10.05 -11.26 3.82
CA VAL A 50 8.98 -10.37 4.29
C VAL A 50 8.09 -11.12 5.28
N LEU A 51 7.76 -12.37 4.99
CA LEU A 51 6.96 -13.23 5.86
C LEU A 51 7.66 -13.48 7.20
N ALA A 52 8.96 -13.79 7.20
CA ALA A 52 9.72 -14.00 8.42
C ALA A 52 9.71 -12.74 9.33
N ILE A 53 9.75 -11.54 8.74
CA ILE A 53 9.60 -10.29 9.51
C ILE A 53 8.19 -10.21 10.11
N ALA A 54 7.15 -10.52 9.34
CA ALA A 54 5.78 -10.49 9.84
C ALA A 54 5.54 -11.52 10.96
N GLU A 55 6.18 -12.69 10.90
CA GLU A 55 6.10 -13.72 11.93
C GLU A 55 6.87 -13.38 13.21
N SER A 56 7.87 -12.49 13.12
CA SER A 56 8.73 -12.13 14.26
C SER A 56 8.00 -11.37 15.37
N ASP A 57 6.86 -10.72 15.06
CA ASP A 57 6.06 -9.98 16.05
C ASP A 57 4.55 -10.02 15.70
N PRO A 58 3.67 -10.19 16.69
CA PRO A 58 2.21 -10.22 16.46
C PRO A 58 1.66 -8.91 15.89
N ARG A 59 2.34 -7.78 16.08
CA ARG A 59 1.94 -6.46 15.58
C ARG A 59 2.28 -6.24 14.11
N ILE A 60 2.92 -7.19 13.43
CA ILE A 60 3.27 -7.08 12.02
C ILE A 60 2.41 -8.06 11.23
N SER A 61 1.82 -7.57 10.14
CA SER A 61 1.25 -8.34 9.04
C SER A 61 2.02 -8.01 7.75
N CYS A 62 1.80 -8.78 6.70
CA CYS A 62 2.45 -8.52 5.42
C CYS A 62 1.48 -8.63 4.24
N SER A 63 1.96 -8.22 3.08
CA SER A 63 1.33 -8.46 1.79
C SER A 63 2.12 -9.49 0.95
N VAL A 64 1.56 -9.89 -0.19
CA VAL A 64 2.26 -10.67 -1.21
C VAL A 64 1.97 -10.10 -2.59
N GLY A 65 3.03 -9.73 -3.33
CA GLY A 65 2.87 -9.16 -4.66
C GLY A 65 4.18 -8.80 -5.36
N ILE A 66 4.03 -8.26 -6.56
CA ILE A 66 5.13 -7.82 -7.42
C ILE A 66 4.89 -6.36 -7.79
N HIS A 67 5.75 -5.48 -7.29
CA HIS A 67 5.75 -4.05 -7.60
C HIS A 67 5.94 -3.82 -9.12
N PRO A 68 5.31 -2.82 -9.74
CA PRO A 68 5.45 -2.55 -11.17
C PRO A 68 6.89 -2.39 -11.65
N HIS A 69 7.79 -1.89 -10.82
CA HIS A 69 9.21 -1.80 -11.17
C HIS A 69 9.87 -3.17 -11.41
N GLU A 70 9.41 -4.19 -10.72
CA GLU A 70 9.98 -5.54 -10.73
C GLU A 70 9.27 -6.48 -11.71
N ALA A 71 8.21 -6.01 -12.37
CA ALA A 71 7.35 -6.82 -13.22
C ALA A 71 8.07 -7.54 -14.36
N ALA A 72 9.17 -6.98 -14.89
CA ALA A 72 9.99 -7.59 -15.94
C ALA A 72 11.04 -8.56 -15.41
N GLU A 73 11.54 -8.35 -14.20
CA GLU A 73 12.65 -9.11 -13.60
C GLU A 73 12.15 -10.32 -12.80
N GLU A 74 10.98 -10.20 -12.17
CA GLU A 74 10.38 -11.31 -11.42
C GLU A 74 9.94 -12.45 -12.34
N PRO A 75 10.13 -13.71 -11.94
CA PRO A 75 9.58 -14.85 -12.63
C PRO A 75 8.08 -14.71 -12.87
N ALA A 76 7.57 -15.31 -13.93
CA ALA A 76 6.13 -15.31 -14.17
C ALA A 76 5.42 -16.04 -13.01
N VAL A 77 4.63 -15.28 -12.25
CA VAL A 77 3.78 -15.79 -11.17
C VAL A 77 2.34 -15.78 -11.66
N ASP A 78 1.67 -16.91 -11.54
CA ASP A 78 0.25 -17.01 -11.85
C ASP A 78 -0.63 -16.69 -10.64
N THR A 79 -1.91 -16.55 -10.92
CA THR A 79 -2.93 -16.25 -9.89
C THR A 79 -2.99 -17.35 -8.81
N ASP A 80 -2.83 -18.63 -9.18
CA ASP A 80 -2.91 -19.75 -8.24
C ASP A 80 -1.80 -19.67 -7.19
N ARG A 81 -0.60 -19.33 -7.62
CA ARG A 81 0.55 -19.17 -6.70
C ARG A 81 0.35 -18.01 -5.73
N LEU A 82 -0.14 -16.85 -6.21
CA LEU A 82 -0.45 -15.73 -5.33
C LEU A 82 -1.54 -16.08 -4.31
N VAL A 83 -2.59 -16.77 -4.75
CA VAL A 83 -3.67 -17.23 -3.85
C VAL A 83 -3.15 -18.23 -2.82
N GLU A 84 -2.25 -19.14 -3.19
CA GLU A 84 -1.61 -20.07 -2.27
C GLU A 84 -0.81 -19.35 -1.19
N LEU A 85 0.08 -18.42 -1.57
CA LEU A 85 0.87 -17.62 -0.64
C LEU A 85 -0.01 -16.77 0.29
N ALA A 86 -1.12 -16.26 -0.25
CA ALA A 86 -2.09 -15.45 0.48
C ALA A 86 -2.89 -16.23 1.54
N GLN A 87 -2.79 -17.54 1.61
CA GLN A 87 -3.45 -18.34 2.66
C GLN A 87 -2.75 -18.23 4.02
N HIS A 88 -1.54 -17.70 4.05
CA HIS A 88 -0.81 -17.54 5.31
C HIS A 88 -1.51 -16.48 6.20
N PRO A 89 -1.74 -16.75 7.51
CA PRO A 89 -2.51 -15.85 8.39
C PRO A 89 -1.89 -14.46 8.60
N LYS A 90 -0.60 -14.31 8.33
CA LYS A 90 0.09 -13.00 8.37
C LYS A 90 -0.12 -12.18 7.11
N VAL A 91 -0.58 -12.78 6.01
CA VAL A 91 -0.84 -12.07 4.75
C VAL A 91 -2.23 -11.44 4.81
N VAL A 92 -2.28 -10.13 4.72
CA VAL A 92 -3.50 -9.33 4.84
C VAL A 92 -3.87 -8.57 3.56
N GLY A 93 -3.06 -8.66 2.51
CA GLY A 93 -3.30 -8.00 1.24
C GLY A 93 -2.54 -8.63 0.07
N ILE A 94 -3.06 -8.45 -1.13
CA ILE A 94 -2.41 -8.78 -2.40
C ILE A 94 -1.76 -7.51 -2.93
N GLY A 95 -0.47 -7.55 -3.16
CA GLY A 95 0.31 -6.38 -3.58
C GLY A 95 1.62 -6.28 -2.78
N GLU A 96 2.37 -5.27 -3.04
CA GLU A 96 2.10 -4.10 -3.87
C GLU A 96 2.11 -4.49 -5.34
N ALA A 97 1.12 -4.00 -6.09
CA ALA A 97 1.04 -4.21 -7.52
C ALA A 97 0.37 -2.98 -8.18
N GLY A 98 0.56 -2.80 -9.48
CA GLY A 98 -0.02 -1.66 -10.16
C GLY A 98 0.80 -1.19 -11.35
N LEU A 99 0.78 0.13 -11.58
CA LEU A 99 1.40 0.74 -12.77
C LEU A 99 2.24 1.97 -12.38
N ASP A 100 3.47 2.04 -12.92
CA ASP A 100 4.36 3.18 -12.79
C ASP A 100 4.91 3.57 -14.17
N TYR A 101 4.35 4.62 -14.74
CA TYR A 101 4.75 5.16 -16.03
C TYR A 101 5.70 6.35 -15.90
N TYR A 102 5.98 6.77 -14.69
CA TYR A 102 6.97 7.81 -14.41
C TYR A 102 8.40 7.27 -14.47
N TYR A 103 8.69 6.21 -13.72
CA TYR A 103 10.00 5.57 -13.74
C TYR A 103 10.16 4.59 -14.90
N ASP A 104 9.07 3.97 -15.36
CA ASP A 104 8.97 3.10 -16.54
C ASP A 104 10.05 1.97 -16.54
N LYS A 105 10.35 1.43 -15.35
CA LYS A 105 11.43 0.43 -15.16
C LYS A 105 11.12 -0.91 -15.79
N SER A 106 9.85 -1.26 -15.91
CA SER A 106 9.38 -2.45 -16.63
C SER A 106 8.50 -2.03 -17.80
N PRO A 107 8.47 -2.79 -18.90
CA PRO A 107 7.57 -2.50 -20.02
C PRO A 107 6.12 -2.41 -19.57
N ARG A 108 5.37 -1.40 -20.02
CA ARG A 108 3.99 -1.12 -19.58
C ARG A 108 3.04 -2.29 -19.79
N ASP A 109 3.15 -2.99 -20.91
CA ASP A 109 2.34 -4.18 -21.17
C ASP A 109 2.62 -5.28 -20.14
N ARG A 110 3.87 -5.43 -19.70
CA ARG A 110 4.23 -6.39 -18.66
C ARG A 110 3.69 -5.95 -17.29
N GLN A 111 3.78 -4.67 -16.96
CA GLN A 111 3.17 -4.12 -15.74
C GLN A 111 1.67 -4.42 -15.71
N ARG A 112 0.94 -4.14 -16.81
CA ARG A 112 -0.50 -4.40 -16.91
C ARG A 112 -0.84 -5.89 -16.77
N GLN A 113 -0.07 -6.77 -17.41
CA GLN A 113 -0.27 -8.22 -17.29
C GLN A 113 -0.11 -8.69 -15.84
N VAL A 114 0.96 -8.25 -15.16
CA VAL A 114 1.22 -8.58 -13.75
C VAL A 114 0.11 -8.00 -12.87
N PHE A 115 -0.29 -6.76 -13.11
CA PHE A 115 -1.38 -6.12 -12.35
C PHE A 115 -2.71 -6.87 -12.49
N ALA A 116 -3.09 -7.27 -13.70
CA ALA A 116 -4.31 -8.08 -13.94
C ALA A 116 -4.26 -9.42 -13.19
N THR A 117 -3.09 -10.06 -13.07
CA THR A 117 -2.88 -11.29 -12.29
C THR A 117 -3.15 -11.04 -10.79
N HIS A 118 -2.67 -9.91 -10.25
CA HIS A 118 -2.90 -9.53 -8.85
C HIS A 118 -4.35 -9.16 -8.57
N ILE A 119 -5.02 -8.45 -9.47
CA ILE A 119 -6.45 -8.17 -9.37
C ILE A 119 -7.25 -9.48 -9.26
N GLU A 120 -6.96 -10.46 -10.10
CA GLU A 120 -7.63 -11.76 -10.03
C GLU A 120 -7.28 -12.53 -8.75
N ALA A 121 -6.04 -12.45 -8.27
CA ALA A 121 -5.62 -13.05 -7.01
C ALA A 121 -6.35 -12.42 -5.80
N ALA A 122 -6.49 -11.09 -5.76
CA ALA A 122 -7.23 -10.38 -4.73
C ALA A 122 -8.69 -10.80 -4.69
N ARG A 123 -9.33 -10.92 -5.86
CA ARG A 123 -10.71 -11.41 -5.98
C ARG A 123 -10.88 -12.84 -5.46
N ARG A 124 -9.93 -13.73 -5.75
CA ARG A 124 -10.01 -15.15 -5.38
C ARG A 124 -9.65 -15.40 -3.92
N SER A 125 -8.64 -14.70 -3.40
CA SER A 125 -8.23 -14.79 -1.99
C SER A 125 -9.16 -14.03 -1.05
N ARG A 126 -9.96 -13.07 -1.57
CA ARG A 126 -10.78 -12.14 -0.78
C ARG A 126 -9.97 -11.20 0.11
N LEU A 127 -8.71 -11.01 -0.20
CA LEU A 127 -7.87 -10.02 0.44
C LEU A 127 -7.91 -8.70 -0.34
N PRO A 128 -7.75 -7.55 0.32
CA PRO A 128 -7.68 -6.26 -0.35
C PRO A 128 -6.48 -6.20 -1.29
N LEU A 129 -6.66 -5.50 -2.42
CA LEU A 129 -5.59 -5.19 -3.36
C LEU A 129 -4.85 -3.92 -2.89
N ILE A 130 -3.53 -3.96 -2.82
CA ILE A 130 -2.67 -2.80 -2.52
C ILE A 130 -2.11 -2.28 -3.83
N VAL A 131 -2.56 -1.09 -4.24
CA VAL A 131 -2.33 -0.55 -5.57
C VAL A 131 -1.34 0.60 -5.56
N HIS A 132 -0.27 0.44 -6.33
CA HIS A 132 0.62 1.50 -6.74
C HIS A 132 0.13 2.14 -8.06
N SER A 133 0.06 3.47 -8.12
CA SER A 133 -0.24 4.18 -9.36
C SER A 133 0.57 5.45 -9.47
N ARG A 134 1.36 5.59 -10.54
CA ARG A 134 2.14 6.79 -10.81
C ARG A 134 2.17 7.12 -12.30
N ASP A 135 1.63 8.28 -12.65
CA ASP A 135 1.46 8.74 -14.04
C ASP A 135 0.73 7.71 -14.95
N ALA A 136 -0.18 6.90 -14.35
CA ALA A 136 -0.86 5.78 -14.99
C ALA A 136 -2.37 5.74 -14.69
N ASP A 137 -2.98 6.88 -14.33
CA ASP A 137 -4.34 6.96 -13.82
C ASP A 137 -5.37 6.27 -14.73
N ASP A 138 -5.33 6.55 -16.04
CA ASP A 138 -6.32 6.02 -16.99
C ASP A 138 -6.28 4.50 -17.08
N ASP A 139 -5.09 3.93 -17.20
CA ASP A 139 -4.91 2.47 -17.27
C ASP A 139 -5.22 1.82 -15.92
N THR A 140 -4.82 2.46 -14.81
CA THR A 140 -5.15 1.97 -13.45
C THR A 140 -6.67 1.91 -13.26
N ILE A 141 -7.40 2.96 -13.63
CA ILE A 141 -8.87 3.01 -13.57
C ILE A 141 -9.47 1.88 -14.41
N ALA A 142 -9.01 1.74 -15.66
CA ALA A 142 -9.54 0.74 -16.58
C ALA A 142 -9.36 -0.70 -16.05
N GLU A 143 -8.18 -1.04 -15.53
CA GLU A 143 -7.90 -2.36 -14.98
C GLU A 143 -8.72 -2.63 -13.70
N LEU A 144 -8.83 -1.65 -12.81
CA LEU A 144 -9.62 -1.80 -11.58
C LEU A 144 -11.13 -1.95 -11.88
N GLN A 145 -11.69 -1.14 -12.77
CA GLN A 145 -13.09 -1.24 -13.18
C GLN A 145 -13.38 -2.58 -13.88
N ALA A 146 -12.49 -3.04 -14.76
CA ALA A 146 -12.59 -4.36 -15.38
C ALA A 146 -12.55 -5.50 -14.36
N GLY A 147 -11.71 -5.37 -13.32
CA GLY A 147 -11.64 -6.29 -12.20
C GLY A 147 -12.91 -6.30 -11.35
N ALA A 148 -13.40 -5.13 -10.98
CA ALA A 148 -14.60 -4.96 -10.16
C ALA A 148 -15.86 -5.49 -10.89
N GLY A 149 -15.98 -5.25 -12.20
CA GLY A 149 -17.14 -5.68 -13.02
C GLY A 149 -17.29 -7.19 -13.17
N LYS A 150 -16.23 -7.98 -12.96
CA LYS A 150 -16.29 -9.44 -13.10
C LYS A 150 -17.02 -10.16 -11.95
N GLY A 151 -17.29 -9.47 -10.81
CA GLY A 151 -17.83 -10.07 -9.59
C GLY A 151 -16.97 -11.27 -9.10
N GLY A 152 -16.76 -11.44 -7.81
CA GLY A 152 -16.12 -12.66 -7.27
C GLY A 152 -16.99 -13.90 -7.50
N ARG A 153 -16.45 -15.13 -7.32
CA ARG A 153 -17.23 -16.39 -7.40
C ARG A 153 -18.47 -16.40 -6.51
N ASP A 154 -18.50 -15.54 -5.49
CA ASP A 154 -19.57 -15.39 -4.49
C ASP A 154 -20.28 -14.03 -4.58
N GLY A 155 -20.06 -13.26 -5.64
CA GLY A 155 -20.68 -11.94 -5.85
C GLY A 155 -20.10 -10.82 -4.98
N ARG A 156 -19.03 -11.06 -4.21
CA ARG A 156 -18.41 -10.00 -3.41
C ARG A 156 -17.60 -9.05 -4.29
N PRO A 157 -17.62 -7.74 -3.96
CA PRO A 157 -16.85 -6.76 -4.70
C PRO A 157 -15.33 -6.96 -4.47
N LEU A 158 -14.53 -6.54 -5.46
CA LEU A 158 -13.11 -6.29 -5.27
C LEU A 158 -12.96 -5.17 -4.24
N THR A 159 -12.06 -5.34 -3.28
CA THR A 159 -11.70 -4.31 -2.29
C THR A 159 -10.23 -4.00 -2.39
N GLY A 160 -9.81 -2.82 -1.94
CA GLY A 160 -8.40 -2.46 -1.97
C GLY A 160 -8.12 -1.07 -1.46
N VAL A 161 -6.87 -0.65 -1.66
CA VAL A 161 -6.36 0.66 -1.31
C VAL A 161 -5.47 1.18 -2.44
N ILE A 162 -5.65 2.44 -2.82
CA ILE A 162 -4.61 3.16 -3.57
C ILE A 162 -3.64 3.69 -2.54
N HIS A 163 -2.46 3.06 -2.46
CA HIS A 163 -1.44 3.45 -1.50
C HIS A 163 -0.65 4.67 -1.98
N CYS A 164 0.04 5.34 -1.06
CA CYS A 164 0.88 6.51 -1.31
C CYS A 164 0.24 7.51 -2.30
N PHE A 165 -1.06 7.76 -2.10
CA PHE A 165 -1.89 8.46 -3.07
C PHE A 165 -1.29 9.83 -3.42
N THR A 166 -0.90 9.98 -4.68
CA THR A 166 -0.45 11.24 -5.29
C THR A 166 -1.15 11.56 -6.62
N PRO A 167 -2.01 10.64 -7.14
CA PRO A 167 -2.69 10.81 -8.41
C PRO A 167 -3.76 11.91 -8.39
N THR A 168 -4.53 11.94 -9.49
CA THR A 168 -5.54 12.97 -9.74
C THR A 168 -6.85 12.68 -9.01
N GLN A 169 -7.72 13.71 -8.89
CA GLN A 169 -9.11 13.58 -8.44
C GLN A 169 -9.84 12.47 -9.21
N LYS A 170 -9.59 12.33 -10.51
CA LYS A 170 -10.19 11.30 -11.36
C LYS A 170 -9.94 9.87 -10.85
N LEU A 171 -8.70 9.55 -10.45
CA LEU A 171 -8.41 8.23 -9.90
C LEU A 171 -9.01 8.07 -8.49
N ALA A 172 -9.03 9.12 -7.67
CA ALA A 172 -9.67 9.07 -6.36
C ALA A 172 -11.16 8.74 -6.49
N ASP A 173 -11.88 9.46 -7.34
CA ASP A 173 -13.31 9.27 -7.56
C ASP A 173 -13.61 7.85 -8.06
N ALA A 174 -12.86 7.37 -9.06
CA ALA A 174 -13.02 6.03 -9.61
C ALA A 174 -12.73 4.93 -8.58
N ALA A 175 -11.70 5.11 -7.75
CA ALA A 175 -11.36 4.17 -6.69
C ALA A 175 -12.44 4.11 -5.60
N LEU A 176 -12.96 5.27 -5.18
CA LEU A 176 -14.05 5.36 -4.20
C LEU A 176 -15.35 4.75 -4.73
N GLU A 177 -15.67 4.93 -6.01
CA GLU A 177 -16.87 4.35 -6.65
C GLU A 177 -16.88 2.82 -6.59
N ILE A 178 -15.72 2.18 -6.74
CA ILE A 178 -15.60 0.72 -6.60
C ILE A 178 -15.38 0.25 -5.16
N GLY A 179 -15.38 1.18 -4.18
CA GLY A 179 -15.29 0.87 -2.75
C GLY A 179 -13.89 0.76 -2.19
N PHE A 180 -12.87 1.27 -2.89
CA PHE A 180 -11.49 1.30 -2.40
C PHE A 180 -11.28 2.37 -1.33
N MET A 181 -10.20 2.19 -0.57
CA MET A 181 -9.66 3.17 0.36
C MET A 181 -8.59 4.01 -0.34
N ILE A 182 -8.32 5.19 0.18
CA ILE A 182 -7.22 6.07 -0.23
C ILE A 182 -6.26 6.19 0.95
N SER A 183 -4.99 5.84 0.75
CA SER A 183 -3.98 5.96 1.79
C SER A 183 -3.04 7.14 1.52
N LEU A 184 -2.82 7.94 2.55
CA LEU A 184 -2.02 9.16 2.47
C LEU A 184 -0.71 8.99 3.26
N SER A 185 0.40 9.16 2.57
CA SER A 185 1.75 9.14 3.15
C SER A 185 2.21 10.52 3.60
N GLY A 186 3.44 10.60 4.12
CA GLY A 186 4.07 11.84 4.53
C GLY A 186 4.08 12.96 3.48
N ILE A 187 3.86 12.65 2.20
CA ILE A 187 3.78 13.61 1.10
C ILE A 187 2.72 14.69 1.37
N VAL A 188 1.60 14.36 1.99
CA VAL A 188 0.51 15.31 2.26
C VAL A 188 0.99 16.51 3.09
N THR A 189 2.04 16.31 3.91
CA THR A 189 2.64 17.35 4.76
C THR A 189 3.61 18.28 4.00
N PHE A 190 3.97 17.94 2.73
CA PHE A 190 4.99 18.69 2.00
C PHE A 190 4.46 20.03 1.51
N LYS A 191 5.35 21.04 1.48
CA LYS A 191 4.99 22.39 1.07
C LYS A 191 4.27 22.45 -0.29
N ASN A 192 4.70 21.65 -1.24
CA ASN A 192 4.19 21.66 -2.62
C ASN A 192 3.04 20.65 -2.85
N ALA A 193 2.43 20.08 -1.80
CA ALA A 193 1.40 19.05 -1.91
C ALA A 193 -0.04 19.62 -1.87
N GLU A 194 -0.24 20.90 -2.27
CA GLU A 194 -1.56 21.54 -2.17
C GLU A 194 -2.62 20.82 -3.01
N ALA A 195 -2.29 20.40 -4.23
CA ALA A 195 -3.22 19.65 -5.07
C ALA A 195 -3.66 18.34 -4.39
N LEU A 196 -2.72 17.60 -3.77
CA LEU A 196 -3.04 16.39 -3.02
C LEU A 196 -3.96 16.69 -1.83
N ARG A 197 -3.72 17.78 -1.09
CA ARG A 197 -4.58 18.19 0.03
C ARG A 197 -6.01 18.51 -0.41
N GLN A 198 -6.20 19.11 -1.60
CA GLN A 198 -7.54 19.35 -2.13
C GLN A 198 -8.27 18.04 -2.43
N VAL A 199 -7.58 17.06 -3.03
CA VAL A 199 -8.16 15.72 -3.24
C VAL A 199 -8.49 15.07 -1.90
N ALA A 200 -7.56 15.09 -0.93
CA ALA A 200 -7.76 14.48 0.38
C ALA A 200 -9.01 15.02 1.11
N LYS A 201 -9.32 16.32 0.97
CA LYS A 201 -10.53 16.95 1.54
C LYS A 201 -11.83 16.44 0.93
N SER A 202 -11.80 15.88 -0.28
CA SER A 202 -13.00 15.33 -0.94
C SER A 202 -13.22 13.85 -0.60
N VAL A 203 -12.24 13.18 0.00
CA VAL A 203 -12.34 11.75 0.37
C VAL A 203 -13.11 11.61 1.70
N PRO A 204 -14.14 10.75 1.77
CA PRO A 204 -14.83 10.46 3.02
C PRO A 204 -13.87 9.93 4.09
N LEU A 205 -14.02 10.39 5.36
CA LEU A 205 -13.13 10.00 6.46
C LEU A 205 -13.05 8.48 6.69
N ASP A 206 -14.16 7.77 6.46
CA ASP A 206 -14.23 6.32 6.55
C ASP A 206 -13.58 5.58 5.36
N ARG A 207 -13.03 6.34 4.42
CA ARG A 207 -12.30 5.85 3.24
C ARG A 207 -10.83 6.30 3.21
N LEU A 208 -10.37 6.99 4.27
CA LEU A 208 -8.99 7.40 4.40
C LEU A 208 -8.18 6.43 5.27
N LEU A 209 -6.96 6.14 4.83
CA LEU A 209 -5.91 5.49 5.60
C LEU A 209 -4.70 6.40 5.69
N VAL A 210 -3.81 6.09 6.61
CA VAL A 210 -2.50 6.72 6.76
C VAL A 210 -1.41 5.66 6.69
N GLU A 211 -0.27 6.05 6.16
CA GLU A 211 0.89 5.20 6.02
C GLU A 211 2.18 6.01 6.08
N THR A 212 3.31 5.32 6.21
CA THR A 212 4.62 5.97 6.08
C THR A 212 5.23 5.83 4.69
N ASP A 213 5.08 4.70 4.05
CA ASP A 213 5.88 4.27 2.90
C ASP A 213 7.39 4.26 3.25
N SER A 214 7.69 3.96 4.51
CA SER A 214 9.06 3.97 5.02
C SER A 214 9.92 2.87 4.40
N PRO A 215 11.20 3.17 4.09
CA PRO A 215 12.04 4.27 4.59
C PRO A 215 11.93 5.60 3.83
N TYR A 216 11.01 5.71 2.86
CA TYR A 216 10.83 6.89 2.02
C TYR A 216 9.88 7.92 2.66
N LEU A 217 9.80 9.10 2.05
CA LEU A 217 8.72 10.09 2.21
C LEU A 217 8.52 10.62 3.64
N ALA A 218 9.59 10.72 4.45
CA ALA A 218 9.50 11.24 5.82
C ALA A 218 8.66 12.53 5.87
N PRO A 219 7.60 12.58 6.72
CA PRO A 219 6.72 13.77 6.84
C PRO A 219 7.46 14.97 7.46
N VAL A 220 6.85 16.16 7.38
CA VAL A 220 7.25 17.30 8.23
C VAL A 220 6.81 16.97 9.66
N PRO A 221 7.69 17.17 10.70
CA PRO A 221 8.98 17.88 10.65
C PRO A 221 10.22 16.99 10.40
N LYS A 222 10.04 15.75 9.98
CA LYS A 222 11.13 14.77 9.84
C LYS A 222 11.81 14.76 8.45
N ARG A 223 11.45 15.70 7.56
CA ARG A 223 12.05 15.82 6.22
C ARG A 223 13.57 15.76 6.24
N GLY A 224 14.14 15.02 5.24
CA GLY A 224 15.59 14.83 5.11
C GLY A 224 16.18 13.73 5.98
N LYS A 225 15.37 13.04 6.78
CA LYS A 225 15.74 11.83 7.51
C LYS A 225 15.17 10.60 6.81
N SER A 226 15.72 9.41 7.09
CA SER A 226 15.05 8.14 6.77
C SER A 226 13.73 8.09 7.53
N ASN A 227 12.66 7.70 6.83
CA ASN A 227 11.34 7.54 7.42
C ASN A 227 11.26 6.23 8.23
N GLU A 228 10.34 6.15 9.16
CA GLU A 228 10.07 4.94 9.94
C GLU A 228 8.60 4.90 10.37
N PRO A 229 8.04 3.72 10.70
CA PRO A 229 6.63 3.56 11.08
C PRO A 229 6.14 4.50 12.19
N SER A 230 7.00 4.87 13.16
CA SER A 230 6.64 5.82 14.21
C SER A 230 6.24 7.20 13.67
N TYR A 231 6.69 7.58 12.46
CA TYR A 231 6.39 8.89 11.88
C TYR A 231 5.01 8.98 11.23
N VAL A 232 4.25 7.89 11.15
CA VAL A 232 2.85 7.93 10.70
C VAL A 232 2.00 8.86 11.58
N GLU A 233 2.36 9.01 12.86
CA GLU A 233 1.74 9.98 13.78
C GLU A 233 1.73 11.39 13.20
N HIS A 234 2.82 11.85 12.62
CA HIS A 234 2.90 13.20 12.04
C HIS A 234 1.96 13.37 10.84
N THR A 235 1.82 12.33 10.01
CA THR A 235 0.85 12.33 8.90
C THR A 235 -0.58 12.38 9.43
N ALA A 236 -0.90 11.56 10.43
CA ALA A 236 -2.23 11.50 11.04
C ALA A 236 -2.61 12.83 11.72
N VAL A 237 -1.71 13.42 12.51
CA VAL A 237 -1.92 14.71 13.17
C VAL A 237 -2.15 15.81 12.12
N PHE A 238 -1.31 15.88 11.09
CA PHE A 238 -1.48 16.86 10.02
C PHE A 238 -2.84 16.75 9.33
N LEU A 239 -3.30 15.54 9.04
CA LEU A 239 -4.61 15.30 8.43
C LEU A 239 -5.75 15.70 9.37
N ALA A 240 -5.65 15.38 10.67
CA ALA A 240 -6.67 15.74 11.66
C ALA A 240 -6.80 17.26 11.85
N GLU A 241 -5.72 18.03 11.63
CA GLU A 241 -5.76 19.50 11.67
C GLU A 241 -6.28 20.11 10.36
N MET A 242 -6.14 19.39 9.25
CA MET A 242 -6.51 19.86 7.91
C MET A 242 -7.98 19.59 7.56
N LEU A 243 -8.52 18.46 7.99
CA LEU A 243 -9.87 17.95 7.67
C LEU A 243 -10.90 18.38 8.71
#